data_849b03ec8ad454eb5abea96f842cb67c
#
_entry.id   849b03ec8ad454eb5abea96f842cb67c
#
_cell.length_a   1.000
_cell.length_b   1.000
_cell.length_c   1.000
_cell.angle_alpha   90.00
_cell.angle_beta   90.00
_cell.angle_gamma   90.00
#
_symmetry.space_group_name_H-M   'P 1'
#
loop_
_entity.id
_entity.type
_entity.pdbx_description
1 polymer ?
#
loop_
_entity_poly.entity_id
_entity_poly.type
_entity_poly.pdbx_seq_one_letter_code
_entity_poly.pdbx_strand_id
1 'polypeptide(L)'
;MKHEERRIIKHTPNNLYNLVADVRKYPEFLPWCLGARVKNTSLKSFEADLIIGFKIYKEIYSSKITLDKKKKKITVDYKDGPFEYLQNYWLFKENPDGCEIEFMVNFKFKSIFLQTLMETLFNEAVKRMVKAFENRANELYS
;
A
#
# COMPACT_ATOMS: atom_id res chain seq x y z
N MET A 1 -8.94 -8.70 -9.29
CA MET A 1 -8.77 -9.28 -7.95
C MET A 1 -9.01 -8.22 -6.90
N LYS A 2 -9.76 -8.54 -5.86
CA LYS A 2 -10.14 -7.58 -4.83
C LYS A 2 -9.92 -8.15 -3.44
N HIS A 3 -9.39 -7.32 -2.54
CA HIS A 3 -9.25 -7.64 -1.13
C HIS A 3 -9.70 -6.45 -0.29
N GLU A 4 -10.58 -6.72 0.66
CA GLU A 4 -11.01 -5.75 1.66
C GLU A 4 -10.74 -6.33 3.04
N GLU A 5 -10.23 -5.50 3.94
CA GLU A 5 -9.88 -5.94 5.28
C GLU A 5 -10.14 -4.82 6.27
N ARG A 6 -10.60 -5.22 7.48
CA ARG A 6 -10.64 -4.36 8.65
C ARG A 6 -9.87 -5.06 9.74
N ARG A 7 -8.96 -4.32 10.37
CA ARG A 7 -8.08 -4.88 11.40
C ARG A 7 -7.82 -3.84 12.48
N ILE A 8 -7.80 -4.30 13.73
CA ILE A 8 -7.44 -3.44 14.87
C ILE A 8 -5.98 -3.69 15.21
N ILE A 9 -5.20 -2.60 15.26
CA ILE A 9 -3.77 -2.64 15.58
C ILE A 9 -3.50 -1.69 16.73
N LYS A 10 -2.62 -2.08 17.65
CA LYS A 10 -2.31 -1.33 18.88
C LYS A 10 -1.38 -0.14 18.65
N HIS A 11 -1.73 0.71 17.71
CA HIS A 11 -1.01 1.96 17.42
C HIS A 11 -2.03 3.06 17.14
N THR A 12 -1.62 4.31 17.23
CA THR A 12 -2.55 5.42 16.97
C THR A 12 -2.84 5.55 15.48
N PRO A 13 -4.04 6.05 15.10
CA PRO A 13 -4.32 6.36 13.70
C PRO A 13 -3.30 7.28 13.07
N ASN A 14 -2.81 8.27 13.82
CA ASN A 14 -1.83 9.22 13.31
C ASN A 14 -0.51 8.52 12.95
N ASN A 15 -0.01 7.64 13.82
CA ASN A 15 1.22 6.91 13.57
C ASN A 15 1.09 5.99 12.35
N LEU A 16 0.00 5.26 12.25
CA LEU A 16 -0.23 4.34 11.12
C LEU A 16 -0.45 5.09 9.82
N TYR A 17 -1.18 6.20 9.86
CA TYR A 17 -1.35 7.06 8.69
C TYR A 17 0.00 7.58 8.19
N ASN A 18 0.84 8.07 9.08
CA ASN A 18 2.16 8.58 8.72
C ASN A 18 3.05 7.49 8.14
N LEU A 19 3.00 6.28 8.69
CA LEU A 19 3.76 5.15 8.19
C LEU A 19 3.37 4.80 6.75
N VAL A 20 2.08 4.68 6.48
CA VAL A 20 1.59 4.32 5.14
C VAL A 20 1.78 5.46 4.14
N ALA A 21 1.71 6.71 4.58
CA ALA A 21 1.94 7.87 3.73
C ALA A 21 3.41 8.04 3.32
N ASP A 22 4.34 7.48 4.08
CA ASP A 22 5.78 7.62 3.82
C ASP A 22 6.28 6.58 2.82
N VAL A 23 5.87 6.74 1.57
CA VAL A 23 6.13 5.79 0.47
C VAL A 23 7.62 5.64 0.16
N ARG A 24 8.43 6.69 0.40
CA ARG A 24 9.89 6.61 0.18
C ARG A 24 10.55 5.52 1.01
N LYS A 25 9.97 5.16 2.14
CA LYS A 25 10.51 4.15 3.06
C LYS A 25 10.07 2.73 2.74
N TYR A 26 9.13 2.53 1.83
CA TYR A 26 8.62 1.21 1.49
C TYR A 26 9.71 0.19 1.13
N PRO A 27 10.74 0.54 0.36
CA PRO A 27 11.80 -0.43 0.04
C PRO A 27 12.55 -0.97 1.26
N GLU A 28 12.50 -0.27 2.40
CA GLU A 28 13.19 -0.69 3.61
C GLU A 28 12.52 -1.87 4.31
N PHE A 29 11.23 -2.10 4.08
CA PHE A 29 10.51 -3.13 4.85
C PHE A 29 9.45 -3.90 4.07
N LEU A 30 8.93 -3.37 2.95
CA LEU A 30 7.89 -4.09 2.20
C LEU A 30 8.50 -5.16 1.30
N PRO A 31 7.96 -6.40 1.35
CA PRO A 31 8.39 -7.43 0.41
C PRO A 31 8.07 -6.99 -1.02
N TRP A 32 8.92 -7.36 -1.94
CA TRP A 32 8.82 -7.09 -3.39
C TRP A 32 8.92 -5.62 -3.78
N CYS A 33 9.02 -4.67 -2.87
CA CYS A 33 9.24 -3.27 -3.21
C CYS A 33 10.74 -3.01 -3.27
N LEU A 34 11.27 -2.88 -4.49
CA LEU A 34 12.70 -2.70 -4.73
C LEU A 34 13.14 -1.24 -4.75
N GLY A 35 12.21 -0.34 -5.01
CA GLY A 35 12.51 1.09 -5.06
C GLY A 35 11.24 1.92 -5.04
N ALA A 36 11.38 3.16 -4.63
CA ALA A 36 10.30 4.13 -4.59
C ALA A 36 10.82 5.51 -4.93
N ARG A 37 10.12 6.22 -5.80
CA ARG A 37 10.42 7.61 -6.15
C ARG A 37 9.17 8.45 -5.95
N VAL A 38 9.31 9.55 -5.24
CA VAL A 38 8.21 10.48 -4.98
C VAL A 38 8.51 11.80 -5.67
N LYS A 39 7.51 12.37 -6.35
CA LYS A 39 7.63 13.63 -7.09
C LYS A 39 6.32 14.41 -7.02
N ASN A 40 6.39 15.69 -7.45
CA ASN A 40 5.23 16.59 -7.51
C ASN A 40 4.48 16.66 -6.18
N THR A 41 5.25 16.78 -5.09
CA THR A 41 4.71 16.78 -3.73
C THR A 41 4.01 18.09 -3.39
N SER A 42 2.80 17.99 -2.85
CA SER A 42 2.06 19.09 -2.26
C SER A 42 1.57 18.69 -0.88
N LEU A 43 0.82 19.55 -0.20
CA LEU A 43 0.27 19.22 1.12
C LEU A 43 -0.77 18.09 1.08
N LYS A 44 -1.45 17.92 -0.05
CA LYS A 44 -2.57 16.98 -0.18
C LYS A 44 -2.31 15.81 -1.11
N SER A 45 -1.22 15.84 -1.86
CA SER A 45 -0.96 14.76 -2.82
C SER A 45 0.50 14.72 -3.25
N PHE A 46 0.88 13.58 -3.81
CA PHE A 46 2.15 13.41 -4.50
C PHE A 46 2.00 12.29 -5.52
N GLU A 47 2.96 12.24 -6.44
CA GLU A 47 3.05 11.11 -7.37
C GLU A 47 4.16 10.18 -6.92
N ALA A 48 3.96 8.88 -7.09
CA ALA A 48 4.94 7.87 -6.71
C ALA A 48 5.13 6.86 -7.82
N ASP A 49 6.40 6.51 -8.07
CA ASP A 49 6.77 5.39 -8.92
C ASP A 49 7.32 4.29 -8.01
N LEU A 50 6.70 3.12 -8.04
CA LEU A 50 7.15 1.97 -7.27
C LEU A 50 7.73 0.92 -8.20
N ILE A 51 8.90 0.40 -7.83
CA ILE A 51 9.55 -0.70 -8.54
C ILE A 51 9.23 -1.97 -7.77
N ILE A 52 8.49 -2.88 -8.42
CA ILE A 52 8.05 -4.13 -7.82
C ILE A 52 8.81 -5.28 -8.49
N GLY A 53 9.40 -6.15 -7.68
CA GLY A 53 10.11 -7.32 -8.17
C GLY A 53 9.59 -8.60 -7.56
N PHE A 54 9.39 -9.62 -8.40
CA PHE A 54 8.98 -10.95 -7.97
C PHE A 54 9.62 -11.99 -8.90
N LYS A 55 10.52 -12.80 -8.35
CA LYS A 55 11.32 -13.76 -9.12
C LYS A 55 12.05 -13.04 -10.26
N ILE A 56 11.81 -13.41 -11.51
CA ILE A 56 12.43 -12.77 -12.67
C ILE A 56 11.65 -11.55 -13.17
N TYR A 57 10.47 -11.29 -12.60
CA TYR A 57 9.62 -10.19 -13.02
C TYR A 57 9.95 -8.91 -12.25
N LYS A 58 10.04 -7.81 -12.99
CA LYS A 58 10.30 -6.50 -12.43
C LYS A 58 9.45 -5.50 -13.19
N GLU A 59 8.60 -4.79 -12.45
CA GLU A 59 7.66 -3.84 -13.03
C GLU A 59 7.73 -2.51 -12.29
N ILE A 60 7.48 -1.43 -13.01
CA ILE A 60 7.37 -0.09 -12.44
C ILE A 60 5.94 0.36 -12.63
N TYR A 61 5.30 0.85 -11.57
CA TYR A 61 4.00 1.47 -11.72
C TYR A 61 3.96 2.83 -11.05
N SER A 62 3.22 3.75 -11.69
CA SER A 62 3.07 5.13 -11.26
C SER A 62 1.67 5.38 -10.77
N SER A 63 1.55 6.10 -9.67
CA SER A 63 0.27 6.42 -9.04
C SER A 63 0.27 7.85 -8.52
N LYS A 64 -0.93 8.41 -8.39
CA LYS A 64 -1.14 9.63 -7.63
C LYS A 64 -1.70 9.25 -6.27
N ILE A 65 -1.01 9.66 -5.22
CA ILE A 65 -1.44 9.40 -3.84
C ILE A 65 -2.07 10.68 -3.29
N THR A 66 -3.31 10.58 -2.88
CA THR A 66 -4.05 11.70 -2.28
C THR A 66 -4.14 11.50 -0.78
N LEU A 67 -3.75 12.52 -0.02
CA LEU A 67 -3.69 12.48 1.43
C LEU A 67 -4.83 13.34 2.00
N ASP A 68 -5.73 12.71 2.75
CA ASP A 68 -6.73 13.42 3.55
C ASP A 68 -6.33 13.27 5.01
N LYS A 69 -5.53 14.21 5.47
CA LYS A 69 -4.97 14.18 6.82
C LYS A 69 -6.05 14.29 7.90
N LYS A 70 -7.10 15.04 7.64
CA LYS A 70 -8.19 15.22 8.59
C LYS A 70 -8.97 13.95 8.82
N LYS A 71 -9.29 13.23 7.75
CA LYS A 71 -10.00 11.94 7.82
C LYS A 71 -9.08 10.76 8.05
N LYS A 72 -7.75 10.96 7.99
CA LYS A 72 -6.76 9.89 8.04
C LYS A 72 -7.02 8.86 6.94
N LYS A 73 -7.20 9.35 5.71
CA LYS A 73 -7.45 8.52 4.53
C LYS A 73 -6.37 8.75 3.48
N ILE A 74 -5.89 7.65 2.89
CA ILE A 74 -4.92 7.68 1.80
C ILE A 74 -5.57 6.98 0.61
N THR A 75 -5.63 7.65 -0.53
CA THR A 75 -6.21 7.11 -1.76
C THR A 75 -5.12 7.03 -2.82
N VAL A 76 -5.03 5.87 -3.46
CA VAL A 76 -4.05 5.61 -4.53
C VAL A 76 -4.80 5.50 -5.84
N ASP A 77 -4.50 6.43 -6.78
CA ASP A 77 -5.06 6.44 -8.12
C ASP A 77 -3.96 6.04 -9.11
N TYR A 78 -4.16 4.91 -9.76
CA TYR A 78 -3.20 4.34 -10.71
C TYR A 78 -3.11 5.21 -11.96
N LYS A 79 -1.88 5.44 -12.45
CA LYS A 79 -1.64 6.22 -13.66
C LYS A 79 -1.05 5.40 -14.79
N ASP A 80 -0.01 4.61 -14.53
CA ASP A 80 0.69 3.87 -15.57
C ASP A 80 1.44 2.68 -14.98
N GLY A 81 1.55 1.62 -15.76
CA GLY A 81 2.28 0.43 -15.36
C GLY A 81 1.66 -0.86 -15.88
N PRO A 82 1.86 -1.98 -15.16
CA PRO A 82 1.48 -3.31 -15.63
C PRO A 82 0.00 -3.65 -15.46
N PHE A 83 -0.80 -2.75 -14.91
CA PHE A 83 -2.20 -3.02 -14.61
C PHE A 83 -3.14 -2.45 -15.66
N GLU A 84 -4.26 -3.14 -15.91
CA GLU A 84 -5.39 -2.54 -16.62
C GLU A 84 -6.07 -1.53 -15.72
N TYR A 85 -6.21 -1.87 -14.44
CA TYR A 85 -6.68 -0.96 -13.40
C TYR A 85 -6.06 -1.37 -12.06
N LEU A 86 -6.01 -0.41 -11.15
CA LEU A 86 -5.65 -0.64 -9.75
C LEU A 86 -6.33 0.44 -8.93
N GLN A 87 -7.06 0.01 -7.90
CA GLN A 87 -7.71 0.88 -6.93
C GLN A 87 -7.25 0.47 -5.55
N ASN A 88 -6.89 1.45 -4.74
CA ASN A 88 -6.42 1.17 -3.38
C ASN A 88 -6.75 2.35 -2.48
N TYR A 89 -7.22 2.07 -1.27
CA TYR A 89 -7.31 3.09 -0.25
C TYR A 89 -7.03 2.50 1.14
N TRP A 90 -6.65 3.39 2.04
CA TRP A 90 -6.44 3.12 3.46
C TRP A 90 -7.23 4.14 4.27
N LEU A 91 -7.89 3.69 5.32
CA LEU A 91 -8.59 4.57 6.26
C LEU A 91 -8.23 4.13 7.68
N PHE A 92 -7.81 5.11 8.50
CA PHE A 92 -7.35 4.86 9.86
C PHE A 92 -8.32 5.51 10.84
N LYS A 93 -9.05 4.69 11.60
CA LYS A 93 -10.11 5.14 12.51
C LYS A 93 -9.70 4.96 13.96
N GLU A 94 -10.10 5.90 14.81
CA GLU A 94 -9.93 5.76 16.24
C GLU A 94 -10.66 4.53 16.78
N ASN A 95 -10.02 3.83 17.70
CA ASN A 95 -10.57 2.65 18.34
C ASN A 95 -10.04 2.59 19.77
N PRO A 96 -10.85 2.14 20.77
CA PRO A 96 -10.38 2.03 22.15
C PRO A 96 -9.12 1.20 22.32
N ASP A 97 -8.89 0.23 21.43
CA ASP A 97 -7.71 -0.65 21.47
C ASP A 97 -6.58 -0.20 20.53
N GLY A 98 -6.66 1.01 19.99
CA GLY A 98 -5.64 1.56 19.11
C GLY A 98 -6.22 2.19 17.86
N CYS A 99 -6.14 1.51 16.73
CA CYS A 99 -6.64 1.97 15.44
C CYS A 99 -7.33 0.85 14.69
N GLU A 100 -8.50 1.13 14.13
CA GLU A 100 -9.13 0.24 13.16
C GLU A 100 -8.68 0.67 11.77
N ILE A 101 -7.94 -0.19 11.08
CA ILE A 101 -7.53 0.04 9.71
C ILE A 101 -8.58 -0.57 8.78
N GLU A 102 -9.04 0.25 7.83
CA GLU A 102 -9.84 -0.25 6.72
C GLU A 102 -8.98 -0.15 5.47
N PHE A 103 -8.82 -1.25 4.77
CA PHE A 103 -7.94 -1.36 3.61
C PHE A 103 -8.68 -2.03 2.45
N MET A 104 -8.49 -1.49 1.25
CA MET A 104 -9.03 -2.09 0.03
C MET A 104 -8.01 -2.01 -1.08
N VAL A 105 -7.83 -3.11 -1.80
CA VAL A 105 -7.11 -3.14 -3.06
C VAL A 105 -7.89 -3.96 -4.08
N ASN A 106 -7.98 -3.43 -5.30
CA ASN A 106 -8.65 -4.09 -6.41
C ASN A 106 -7.82 -3.83 -7.67
N PHE A 107 -7.40 -4.90 -8.35
CA PHE A 107 -6.52 -4.73 -9.49
C PHE A 107 -6.67 -5.86 -10.51
N LYS A 108 -6.20 -5.58 -11.73
CA LYS A 108 -6.05 -6.58 -12.79
C LYS A 108 -4.80 -6.26 -13.60
N PHE A 109 -3.97 -7.27 -13.86
CA PHE A 109 -2.80 -7.10 -14.71
C PHE A 109 -3.19 -7.10 -16.19
N LYS A 110 -2.39 -6.38 -17.00
CA LYS A 110 -2.51 -6.43 -18.47
C LYS A 110 -2.08 -7.79 -19.00
N SER A 111 -1.04 -8.38 -18.39
CA SER A 111 -0.50 -9.69 -18.77
C SER A 111 -1.39 -10.79 -18.21
N ILE A 112 -1.86 -11.69 -19.07
CA ILE A 112 -2.62 -12.87 -18.66
C ILE A 112 -1.75 -13.77 -17.76
N PHE A 113 -0.46 -13.85 -18.06
CA PHE A 113 0.47 -14.67 -17.27
C PHE A 113 0.60 -14.13 -15.84
N LEU A 114 0.82 -12.81 -15.68
CA LEU A 114 0.94 -12.20 -14.35
C LEU A 114 -0.37 -12.30 -13.58
N GLN A 115 -1.49 -12.13 -14.26
CA GLN A 115 -2.81 -12.26 -13.63
C GLN A 115 -3.02 -13.67 -13.09
N THR A 116 -2.72 -14.69 -13.88
CA THR A 116 -2.86 -16.09 -13.48
C THR A 116 -1.94 -16.43 -12.30
N LEU A 117 -0.69 -15.96 -12.37
CA LEU A 117 0.27 -16.16 -11.29
C LEU A 117 -0.22 -15.52 -10.00
N MET A 118 -0.72 -14.29 -10.08
CA MET A 118 -1.19 -13.56 -8.90
C MET A 118 -2.47 -14.16 -8.31
N GLU A 119 -3.36 -14.70 -9.13
CA GLU A 119 -4.55 -15.41 -8.65
C GLU A 119 -4.17 -16.55 -7.71
N THR A 120 -3.04 -17.22 -7.96
CA THR A 120 -2.54 -18.28 -7.09
C THR A 120 -1.91 -17.75 -5.81
N LEU A 121 -1.21 -16.60 -5.89
CA LEU A 121 -0.38 -16.06 -4.80
C LEU A 121 -1.03 -14.92 -4.01
N PHE A 122 -2.18 -14.45 -4.42
CA PHE A 122 -2.75 -13.20 -3.91
C PHE A 122 -2.92 -13.18 -2.40
N ASN A 123 -3.54 -14.22 -1.85
CA ASN A 123 -3.81 -14.27 -0.40
C ASN A 123 -2.50 -14.21 0.41
N GLU A 124 -1.49 -14.95 -0.03
CA GLU A 124 -0.19 -14.96 0.63
C GLU A 124 0.50 -13.61 0.52
N ALA A 125 0.43 -12.99 -0.66
CA ALA A 125 1.02 -11.67 -0.90
C ALA A 125 0.40 -10.60 0.01
N VAL A 126 -0.93 -10.59 0.13
CA VAL A 126 -1.63 -9.64 1.00
C VAL A 126 -1.24 -9.86 2.46
N LYS A 127 -1.22 -11.10 2.92
CA LYS A 127 -0.83 -11.42 4.30
C LYS A 127 0.58 -10.92 4.62
N ARG A 128 1.52 -11.13 3.71
CA ARG A 128 2.91 -10.68 3.90
C ARG A 128 3.01 -9.16 3.93
N MET A 129 2.25 -8.49 3.08
CA MET A 129 2.24 -7.04 3.04
C MET A 129 1.70 -6.45 4.35
N VAL A 130 0.55 -6.93 4.80
CA VAL A 130 -0.06 -6.46 6.05
C VAL A 130 0.87 -6.73 7.24
N LYS A 131 1.47 -7.91 7.28
CA LYS A 131 2.42 -8.27 8.34
C LYS A 131 3.64 -7.35 8.34
N ALA A 132 4.15 -7.01 7.16
CA ALA A 132 5.30 -6.11 7.04
C ALA A 132 4.99 -4.71 7.59
N PHE A 133 3.82 -4.15 7.27
CA PHE A 133 3.40 -2.87 7.84
C PHE A 133 3.25 -2.95 9.37
N GLU A 134 2.63 -4.00 9.88
CA GLU A 134 2.46 -4.18 11.31
C GLU A 134 3.81 -4.30 12.04
N ASN A 135 4.72 -5.10 11.50
CA ASN A 135 6.06 -5.25 12.07
C ASN A 135 6.82 -3.92 12.06
N ARG A 136 6.71 -3.16 10.98
CA ARG A 136 7.36 -1.86 10.87
C ARG A 136 6.79 -0.87 11.89
N ALA A 137 5.48 -0.87 12.08
CA ALA A 137 4.85 -0.04 13.10
C ALA A 137 5.36 -0.40 14.50
N ASN A 138 5.52 -1.69 14.78
CA ASN A 138 6.06 -2.14 16.07
C ASN A 138 7.50 -1.69 16.29
N GLU A 139 8.31 -1.67 15.22
CA GLU A 139 9.70 -1.18 15.30
C GLU A 139 9.76 0.33 15.57
N LEU A 140 8.88 1.11 14.91
CA LEU A 140 8.95 2.57 14.96
C LEU A 140 8.25 3.18 16.18
N TYR A 141 7.20 2.54 16.68
CA TYR A 141 6.27 3.16 17.63
C TYR A 141 6.09 2.39 18.94
N SER A 142 6.89 1.38 19.20
CA SER A 142 6.81 0.66 20.48
C SER A 142 7.81 1.12 21.52
#